data_5f0f5d7ed30c3ad8b91f489d7ee4b783
#
_entry.id   5f0f5d7ed30c3ad8b91f489d7ee4b783
#
_cell.length_a   1.000
_cell.length_b   1.000
_cell.length_c   1.000
_cell.angle_alpha   90.00
_cell.angle_beta   90.00
_cell.angle_gamma   90.00
#
_symmetry.space_group_name_H-M   'P 1'
#
loop_
_entity.id
_entity.type
_entity.pdbx_description
1 polymer ?
#
loop_
_entity_poly.entity_id
_entity_poly.type
_entity_poly.pdbx_seq_one_letter_code
_entity_poly.pdbx_strand_id
1 'polypeptide(L)'
;MVDELHVSPKVKRGIIQSVRLIDDISKAVGKKPSRIFLELAGDIQASVRTTSRKNRLLELYKNAGLRKEFSDIYDRLEASDDKGLQDDRWFLYYTQLGKDMYTGEELDIDRLSSDYDIDHIIPQAVTQNDSLDNRVLVSRAANARKTDSFAYLPELVEARRGFWQELLDNSC
;
A
#
# COMPACT_ATOMS: atom_id res chain seq x y z
N MET A 1 11.67 27.85 22.43
CA MET A 1 12.46 27.29 21.25
C MET A 1 11.72 26.18 20.50
N VAL A 2 11.23 25.09 21.13
CA VAL A 2 10.43 24.07 20.36
C VAL A 2 9.02 24.58 20.05
N ASP A 3 8.45 25.43 20.89
CA ASP A 3 7.11 25.99 20.70
C ASP A 3 7.03 26.99 19.54
N GLU A 4 8.14 27.57 19.13
CA GLU A 4 8.25 28.50 18.01
C GLU A 4 8.36 27.80 16.63
N LEU A 5 8.52 26.48 16.63
CA LEU A 5 8.58 25.72 15.39
C LEU A 5 7.19 25.64 14.72
N HIS A 6 7.12 26.06 13.48
CA HIS A 6 5.90 25.99 12.64
C HIS A 6 5.72 24.58 12.06
N VAL A 7 5.51 23.60 12.92
CA VAL A 7 5.30 22.19 12.55
C VAL A 7 4.07 21.62 13.25
N SER A 8 3.55 20.49 12.74
CA SER A 8 2.35 19.88 13.31
C SER A 8 2.53 19.49 14.79
N PRO A 9 1.45 19.43 15.59
CA PRO A 9 1.53 19.03 17.00
C PRO A 9 2.14 17.65 17.21
N LYS A 10 1.98 16.72 16.26
CA LYS A 10 2.59 15.39 16.30
C LYS A 10 4.11 15.48 16.19
N VAL A 11 4.60 16.30 15.27
CA VAL A 11 6.05 16.52 15.05
C VAL A 11 6.66 17.22 16.26
N LYS A 12 6.01 18.26 16.80
CA LYS A 12 6.46 18.91 18.06
C LYS A 12 6.64 17.90 19.19
N ARG A 13 5.67 17.01 19.36
CA ARG A 13 5.70 15.98 20.41
C ARG A 13 6.86 15.02 20.22
N GLY A 14 7.11 14.59 18.98
CA GLY A 14 8.26 13.74 18.64
C GLY A 14 9.60 14.42 18.97
N ILE A 15 9.77 15.67 18.57
CA ILE A 15 10.99 16.46 18.88
C ILE A 15 11.20 16.58 20.40
N ILE A 16 10.16 16.92 21.16
CA ILE A 16 10.26 17.05 22.61
C ILE A 16 10.65 15.71 23.25
N GLN A 17 10.09 14.60 22.81
CA GLN A 17 10.42 13.28 23.34
C GLN A 17 11.87 12.89 23.01
N SER A 18 12.34 13.17 21.79
CA SER A 18 13.71 12.90 21.37
C SER A 18 14.71 13.71 22.24
N VAL A 19 14.45 14.97 22.49
CA VAL A 19 15.30 15.82 23.34
C VAL A 19 15.33 15.28 24.77
N ARG A 20 14.19 14.88 25.35
CA ARG A 20 14.14 14.27 26.67
C ARG A 20 14.94 12.98 26.76
N LEU A 21 14.82 12.12 25.77
CA LEU A 21 15.56 10.87 25.70
C LEU A 21 17.09 11.10 25.67
N ILE A 22 17.54 12.09 24.89
CA ILE A 22 18.96 12.47 24.85
C ILE A 22 19.45 12.97 26.22
N ASP A 23 18.63 13.75 26.91
CA ASP A 23 18.94 14.26 28.25
C ASP A 23 19.01 13.11 29.27
N ASP A 24 18.08 12.17 29.23
CA ASP A 24 18.05 11.02 30.14
C ASP A 24 19.25 10.07 29.87
N ILE A 25 19.60 9.82 28.61
CA ILE A 25 20.81 9.06 28.26
C ILE A 25 22.06 9.79 28.77
N SER A 26 22.13 11.11 28.56
CA SER A 26 23.28 11.91 29.02
C SER A 26 23.47 11.85 30.52
N LYS A 27 22.36 11.88 31.30
CA LYS A 27 22.38 11.72 32.78
C LYS A 27 22.82 10.31 33.16
N ALA A 28 22.30 9.27 32.51
CA ALA A 28 22.64 7.87 32.81
C ALA A 28 24.11 7.57 32.55
N VAL A 29 24.66 8.10 31.45
CA VAL A 29 26.05 7.89 31.03
C VAL A 29 27.03 8.86 31.72
N GLY A 30 26.53 9.92 32.34
CA GLY A 30 27.36 10.96 32.96
C GLY A 30 28.13 11.83 31.96
N LYS A 31 27.77 11.78 30.67
CA LYS A 31 28.48 12.50 29.63
C LYS A 31 27.50 12.91 28.51
N LYS A 32 27.67 14.14 28.03
CA LYS A 32 26.91 14.60 26.85
C LYS A 32 27.40 13.92 25.57
N PRO A 33 26.51 13.57 24.63
CA PRO A 33 26.91 13.01 23.34
C PRO A 33 27.76 14.01 22.56
N SER A 34 28.85 13.54 21.95
CA SER A 34 29.70 14.38 21.10
C SER A 34 29.07 14.67 19.73
N ARG A 35 28.18 13.78 19.27
CA ARG A 35 27.40 13.92 18.04
C ARG A 35 26.02 13.32 18.22
N ILE A 36 25.04 13.92 17.59
CA ILE A 36 23.67 13.42 17.48
C ILE A 36 23.40 13.29 15.98
N PHE A 37 23.08 12.08 15.53
CA PHE A 37 22.61 11.84 14.15
C PHE A 37 21.10 11.92 14.17
N LEU A 38 20.55 12.82 13.37
CA LEU A 38 19.10 12.94 13.16
C LEU A 38 18.80 12.28 11.81
N GLU A 39 18.19 11.11 11.85
CA GLU A 39 17.64 10.49 10.66
C GLU A 39 16.18 10.98 10.53
N LEU A 40 15.97 11.88 9.60
CA LEU A 40 14.64 12.29 9.23
C LEU A 40 14.13 11.27 8.19
N ALA A 41 13.27 10.37 8.62
CA ALA A 41 12.42 9.62 7.71
C ALA A 41 11.41 10.61 7.10
N GLY A 42 11.87 11.37 6.16
CA GLY A 42 11.09 12.26 5.33
C GLY A 42 11.58 12.00 3.93
N ASP A 43 10.67 11.58 3.07
CA ASP A 43 10.89 11.76 1.65
C ASP A 43 11.38 13.20 1.46
N ILE A 44 12.63 13.35 1.02
CA ILE A 44 13.03 14.56 0.32
C ILE A 44 12.18 14.51 -0.96
N GLN A 45 10.94 14.89 -0.85
CA GLN A 45 10.17 15.32 -2.00
C GLN A 45 10.80 16.61 -2.49
N ALA A 46 11.93 16.50 -3.19
CA ALA A 46 12.11 17.33 -4.34
C ALA A 46 10.74 17.27 -5.01
N SER A 47 10.14 18.40 -5.38
CA SER A 47 8.79 18.49 -5.95
C SER A 47 8.65 17.57 -7.16
N VAL A 48 8.59 16.29 -6.89
CA VAL A 48 8.17 15.26 -7.81
C VAL A 48 6.71 15.60 -8.01
N ARG A 49 6.36 16.09 -9.19
CA ARG A 49 4.98 16.15 -9.64
C ARG A 49 4.38 14.82 -9.21
N THR A 50 3.46 14.87 -8.26
CA THR A 50 2.81 13.67 -7.75
C THR A 50 2.05 13.10 -8.93
N THR A 51 2.60 12.07 -9.56
CA THR A 51 1.94 11.38 -10.67
C THR A 51 0.64 10.83 -10.11
N SER A 52 -0.50 11.15 -10.72
CA SER A 52 -1.79 10.66 -10.27
C SER A 52 -1.82 9.13 -10.27
N ARG A 53 -2.68 8.52 -9.44
CA ARG A 53 -2.88 7.06 -9.45
C ARG A 53 -3.18 6.55 -10.85
N LYS A 54 -4.00 7.26 -11.62
CA LYS A 54 -4.31 6.94 -13.01
C LYS A 54 -3.05 6.88 -13.88
N ASN A 55 -2.23 7.91 -13.83
CA ASN A 55 -1.03 7.96 -14.67
C ASN A 55 -0.05 6.85 -14.30
N ARG A 56 0.11 6.54 -13.01
CA ARG A 56 0.93 5.41 -12.55
C ARG A 56 0.43 4.08 -13.10
N LEU A 57 -0.89 3.84 -13.06
CA LEU A 57 -1.50 2.63 -13.62
C LEU A 57 -1.32 2.56 -15.14
N LEU A 58 -1.57 3.66 -15.86
CA LEU A 58 -1.39 3.70 -17.31
C LEU A 58 0.08 3.43 -17.72
N GLU A 59 1.04 3.95 -16.97
CA GLU A 59 2.46 3.67 -17.17
C GLU A 59 2.78 2.19 -16.89
N LEU A 60 2.24 1.62 -15.82
CA LEU A 60 2.40 0.20 -15.49
C LEU A 60 1.95 -0.69 -16.66
N TYR A 61 0.73 -0.50 -17.16
CA TYR A 61 0.20 -1.29 -18.27
C TYR A 61 1.01 -1.12 -19.58
N LYS A 62 1.56 0.06 -19.81
CA LYS A 62 2.42 0.32 -20.99
C LYS A 62 3.78 -0.36 -20.85
N ASN A 63 4.43 -0.19 -19.70
CA ASN A 63 5.79 -0.68 -19.46
C ASN A 63 5.83 -2.22 -19.37
N ALA A 64 4.82 -2.83 -18.77
CA ALA A 64 4.68 -4.27 -18.67
C ALA A 64 4.17 -4.94 -19.98
N GLY A 65 3.86 -4.16 -21.02
CA GLY A 65 3.33 -4.71 -22.28
C GLY A 65 1.90 -5.27 -22.20
N LEU A 66 1.22 -5.05 -21.06
CA LEU A 66 -0.11 -5.61 -20.75
C LEU A 66 -1.26 -4.96 -21.54
N ARG A 67 -1.01 -3.85 -22.20
CA ARG A 67 -2.03 -3.09 -22.93
C ARG A 67 -2.79 -3.91 -23.98
N LYS A 68 -2.13 -4.87 -24.64
CA LYS A 68 -2.77 -5.71 -25.66
C LYS A 68 -3.56 -6.85 -25.05
N GLU A 69 -3.02 -7.47 -24.03
CA GLU A 69 -3.63 -8.61 -23.35
C GLU A 69 -4.85 -8.20 -22.53
N PHE A 70 -4.76 -7.04 -21.87
CA PHE A 70 -5.82 -6.47 -21.02
C PHE A 70 -6.40 -5.19 -21.64
N SER A 71 -6.67 -5.20 -22.95
CA SER A 71 -7.16 -4.02 -23.69
C SER A 71 -8.41 -3.42 -23.07
N ASP A 72 -9.39 -4.26 -22.72
CA ASP A 72 -10.67 -3.80 -22.17
C ASP A 72 -10.51 -3.11 -20.81
N ILE A 73 -9.62 -3.66 -19.97
CA ILE A 73 -9.28 -3.07 -18.67
C ILE A 73 -8.52 -1.76 -18.86
N TYR A 74 -7.57 -1.74 -19.81
CA TYR A 74 -6.80 -0.55 -20.14
C TYR A 74 -7.69 0.58 -20.67
N ASP A 75 -8.59 0.30 -21.61
CA ASP A 75 -9.48 1.30 -22.18
C ASP A 75 -10.44 1.87 -21.14
N ARG A 76 -10.94 1.04 -20.22
CA ARG A 76 -11.73 1.49 -19.06
C ARG A 76 -10.91 2.36 -18.11
N LEU A 77 -9.66 2.01 -17.84
CA LEU A 77 -8.75 2.82 -17.05
C LEU A 77 -8.48 4.18 -17.71
N GLU A 78 -8.26 4.20 -19.02
CA GLU A 78 -8.03 5.43 -19.78
C GLU A 78 -9.27 6.34 -19.76
N ALA A 79 -10.47 5.76 -19.82
CA ALA A 79 -11.74 6.48 -19.72
C ALA A 79 -12.12 6.88 -18.28
N SER A 80 -11.52 6.28 -17.25
CA SER A 80 -11.86 6.56 -15.85
C SER A 80 -11.47 7.98 -15.42
N ASP A 81 -12.13 8.49 -14.37
CA ASP A 81 -11.76 9.75 -13.73
C ASP A 81 -10.70 9.52 -12.63
N ASP A 82 -9.73 10.43 -12.55
CA ASP A 82 -8.72 10.47 -11.48
C ASP A 82 -9.33 10.47 -10.08
N LYS A 83 -10.50 11.09 -9.93
CA LYS A 83 -11.21 11.15 -8.65
C LYS A 83 -11.76 9.78 -8.22
N GLY A 84 -12.28 9.00 -9.17
CA GLY A 84 -12.76 7.64 -8.89
C GLY A 84 -11.64 6.72 -8.42
N LEU A 85 -10.43 6.88 -8.95
CA LEU A 85 -9.26 6.08 -8.58
C LEU A 85 -8.63 6.45 -7.22
N GLN A 86 -9.18 7.44 -6.51
CA GLN A 86 -8.85 7.68 -5.11
C GLN A 86 -9.47 6.62 -4.17
N ASP A 87 -10.56 5.97 -4.60
CA ASP A 87 -11.09 4.79 -3.92
C ASP A 87 -10.13 3.60 -4.15
N ASP A 88 -9.70 2.99 -3.05
CA ASP A 88 -8.74 1.89 -3.06
C ASP A 88 -9.28 0.65 -3.79
N ARG A 89 -10.60 0.43 -3.85
CA ARG A 89 -11.21 -0.68 -4.59
C ARG A 89 -10.89 -0.62 -6.08
N TRP A 90 -11.08 0.56 -6.68
CA TRP A 90 -10.77 0.79 -8.09
C TRP A 90 -9.28 0.68 -8.37
N PHE A 91 -8.46 1.24 -7.48
CA PHE A 91 -7.01 1.15 -7.62
C PHE A 91 -6.54 -0.31 -7.55
N LEU A 92 -7.03 -1.09 -6.58
CA LEU A 92 -6.72 -2.51 -6.43
C LEU A 92 -7.23 -3.34 -7.62
N TYR A 93 -8.45 -3.06 -8.12
CA TYR A 93 -8.96 -3.72 -9.31
C TYR A 93 -7.98 -3.63 -10.49
N TYR A 94 -7.49 -2.43 -10.77
CA TYR A 94 -6.56 -2.23 -11.87
C TYR A 94 -5.17 -2.81 -11.60
N THR A 95 -4.66 -2.71 -10.39
CA THR A 95 -3.35 -3.32 -10.04
C THR A 95 -3.39 -4.85 -10.06
N GLN A 96 -4.55 -5.45 -9.83
CA GLN A 96 -4.77 -6.90 -9.87
C GLN A 96 -5.18 -7.42 -11.25
N LEU A 97 -5.12 -6.60 -12.31
CA LEU A 97 -5.53 -6.94 -13.67
C LEU A 97 -6.98 -7.46 -13.74
N GLY A 98 -7.88 -6.90 -12.91
CA GLY A 98 -9.28 -7.27 -12.85
C GLY A 98 -9.56 -8.65 -12.26
N LYS A 99 -8.62 -9.26 -11.54
CA LYS A 99 -8.76 -10.60 -10.97
C LYS A 99 -8.81 -10.58 -9.45
N ASP A 100 -9.60 -11.48 -8.88
CA ASP A 100 -9.62 -11.78 -7.44
C ASP A 100 -8.25 -12.33 -7.01
N MET A 101 -7.63 -11.71 -6.03
CA MET A 101 -6.27 -12.08 -5.63
C MET A 101 -6.19 -13.50 -5.04
N TYR A 102 -7.27 -14.00 -4.46
CA TYR A 102 -7.27 -15.33 -3.83
C TYR A 102 -7.80 -16.45 -4.74
N THR A 103 -8.79 -16.16 -5.57
CA THR A 103 -9.34 -17.17 -6.48
C THR A 103 -8.75 -17.12 -7.88
N GLY A 104 -8.26 -15.95 -8.31
CA GLY A 104 -7.82 -15.69 -9.68
C GLY A 104 -8.97 -15.57 -10.67
N GLU A 105 -10.21 -15.58 -10.21
CA GLU A 105 -11.40 -15.36 -11.02
C GLU A 105 -11.51 -13.90 -11.43
N GLU A 106 -12.18 -13.62 -12.55
CA GLU A 106 -12.41 -12.25 -12.98
C GLU A 106 -13.38 -11.53 -12.04
N LEU A 107 -13.04 -10.28 -11.73
CA LEU A 107 -13.87 -9.39 -10.92
C LEU A 107 -14.83 -8.63 -11.82
N ASP A 108 -16.11 -8.62 -11.45
CA ASP A 108 -17.11 -7.78 -12.10
C ASP A 108 -16.96 -6.32 -11.66
N ILE A 109 -16.50 -5.47 -12.58
CA ILE A 109 -16.23 -4.06 -12.33
C ILE A 109 -17.46 -3.29 -11.87
N ASP A 110 -18.64 -3.66 -12.35
CA ASP A 110 -19.90 -2.98 -12.01
C ASP A 110 -20.40 -3.35 -10.60
N ARG A 111 -19.82 -4.41 -10.01
CA ARG A 111 -20.19 -4.95 -8.71
C ARG A 111 -19.11 -4.80 -7.64
N LEU A 112 -18.07 -4.01 -7.89
CA LEU A 112 -16.91 -3.86 -6.97
C LEU A 112 -17.31 -3.45 -5.55
N SER A 113 -18.36 -2.65 -5.39
CA SER A 113 -18.82 -2.18 -4.07
C SER A 113 -19.77 -3.16 -3.37
N SER A 114 -20.41 -4.08 -4.11
CA SER A 114 -21.43 -4.98 -3.56
C SER A 114 -20.90 -6.36 -3.22
N ASP A 115 -20.04 -6.93 -4.05
CA ASP A 115 -19.69 -8.35 -4.01
C ASP A 115 -18.26 -8.63 -3.52
N TYR A 116 -17.45 -7.58 -3.44
CA TYR A 116 -16.03 -7.72 -3.12
C TYR A 116 -15.65 -6.89 -1.89
N ASP A 117 -14.67 -7.37 -1.15
CA ASP A 117 -14.10 -6.72 0.02
C ASP A 117 -12.62 -6.39 -0.21
N ILE A 118 -12.15 -5.36 0.46
CA ILE A 118 -10.70 -5.12 0.63
C ILE A 118 -10.26 -5.91 1.85
N ASP A 119 -9.37 -6.87 1.65
CA ASP A 119 -8.81 -7.68 2.72
C ASP A 119 -7.34 -7.34 2.95
N HIS A 120 -6.87 -7.57 4.18
CA HIS A 120 -5.46 -7.48 4.54
C HIS A 120 -4.80 -8.84 4.36
N ILE A 121 -3.78 -8.93 3.48
CA ILE A 121 -3.02 -10.18 3.25
C ILE A 121 -2.52 -10.72 4.58
N ILE A 122 -1.83 -9.87 5.33
CA ILE A 122 -1.44 -10.14 6.72
C ILE A 122 -2.52 -9.53 7.62
N PRO A 123 -3.25 -10.34 8.41
CA PRO A 123 -4.33 -9.84 9.25
C PRO A 123 -3.89 -8.72 10.19
N GLN A 124 -4.76 -7.75 10.43
CA GLN A 124 -4.51 -6.65 11.36
C GLN A 124 -4.29 -7.11 12.82
N ALA A 125 -4.77 -8.29 13.17
CA ALA A 125 -4.47 -8.92 14.46
C ALA A 125 -2.98 -9.22 14.66
N VAL A 126 -2.20 -9.34 13.57
CA VAL A 126 -0.78 -9.66 13.57
C VAL A 126 0.09 -8.44 13.31
N THR A 127 -0.36 -7.56 12.41
CA THR A 127 0.37 -6.34 12.06
C THR A 127 -0.60 -5.17 11.89
N GLN A 128 -0.19 -3.98 12.34
CA GLN A 128 -0.97 -2.75 12.11
C GLN A 128 -0.64 -2.12 10.73
N ASN A 129 -0.18 -2.94 9.78
CA ASN A 129 0.14 -2.46 8.45
C ASN A 129 -1.15 -2.28 7.61
N ASP A 130 -1.54 -1.04 7.42
CA ASP A 130 -2.70 -0.61 6.62
C ASP A 130 -2.29 -0.01 5.25
N SER A 131 -1.06 -0.31 4.79
CA SER A 131 -0.59 0.12 3.47
C SER A 131 -1.29 -0.63 2.33
N LEU A 132 -1.31 -0.05 1.14
CA LEU A 132 -1.86 -0.70 -0.07
C LEU A 132 -1.15 -2.02 -0.39
N ASP A 133 0.13 -2.15 -0.03
CA ASP A 133 0.91 -3.38 -0.26
C ASP A 133 0.41 -4.56 0.57
N ASN A 134 -0.32 -4.30 1.66
CA ASN A 134 -0.96 -5.32 2.49
C ASN A 134 -2.45 -5.47 2.20
N ARG A 135 -2.99 -4.81 1.18
CA ARG A 135 -4.41 -4.87 0.84
C ARG A 135 -4.63 -5.50 -0.52
N VAL A 136 -5.69 -6.29 -0.62
CA VAL A 136 -6.13 -6.94 -1.86
C VAL A 136 -7.64 -6.86 -2.00
N LEU A 137 -8.11 -6.83 -3.23
CA LEU A 137 -9.52 -6.91 -3.57
C LEU A 137 -9.89 -8.37 -3.84
N VAL A 138 -10.87 -8.87 -3.13
CA VAL A 138 -11.27 -10.29 -3.15
C VAL A 138 -12.78 -10.43 -3.04
N SER A 139 -13.32 -11.54 -3.50
CA SER A 139 -14.73 -11.87 -3.30
C SER A 139 -15.03 -12.08 -1.81
N ARG A 140 -16.23 -11.70 -1.38
CA ARG A 140 -16.68 -11.92 0.00
C ARG A 140 -16.58 -13.38 0.42
N ALA A 141 -16.85 -14.31 -0.50
CA ALA A 141 -16.74 -15.74 -0.25
C ALA A 141 -15.29 -16.18 -0.01
N ALA A 142 -14.33 -15.65 -0.77
CA ALA A 142 -12.92 -15.93 -0.58
C ALA A 142 -12.39 -15.29 0.73
N ASN A 143 -12.80 -14.07 1.02
CA ASN A 143 -12.47 -13.38 2.26
C ASN A 143 -12.98 -14.14 3.49
N ALA A 144 -14.23 -14.58 3.47
CA ALA A 144 -14.82 -15.37 4.55
C ALA A 144 -14.11 -16.71 4.81
N ARG A 145 -13.53 -17.34 3.77
CA ARG A 145 -12.73 -18.57 3.91
C ARG A 145 -11.38 -18.35 4.56
N LYS A 146 -10.75 -17.21 4.28
CA LYS A 146 -9.43 -16.88 4.81
C LYS A 146 -9.46 -16.76 6.33
N THR A 147 -10.48 -16.12 6.90
CA THR A 147 -10.54 -15.75 8.32
C THR A 147 -9.29 -14.95 8.77
N ASP A 148 -9.09 -14.74 10.06
CA ASP A 148 -7.87 -14.13 10.62
C ASP A 148 -6.70 -15.13 10.78
N SER A 149 -6.78 -16.27 10.10
CA SER A 149 -5.82 -17.37 10.24
C SER A 149 -4.78 -17.35 9.14
N PHE A 150 -3.50 -17.46 9.50
CA PHE A 150 -2.41 -17.73 8.57
C PHE A 150 -2.42 -19.14 7.96
N ALA A 151 -3.22 -20.06 8.50
CA ALA A 151 -3.24 -21.45 8.06
C ALA A 151 -3.66 -21.60 6.58
N TYR A 152 -4.45 -20.68 6.07
CA TYR A 152 -4.89 -20.67 4.68
C TYR A 152 -3.81 -20.15 3.70
N LEU A 153 -2.87 -19.32 4.17
CA LEU A 153 -1.88 -18.69 3.29
C LEU A 153 -0.95 -19.66 2.54
N PRO A 154 -0.43 -20.76 3.13
CA PRO A 154 0.43 -21.71 2.41
C PRO A 154 -0.27 -22.36 1.22
N GLU A 155 -1.52 -22.80 1.39
CA GLU A 155 -2.33 -23.40 0.32
C GLU A 155 -2.63 -22.38 -0.78
N LEU A 156 -2.93 -21.14 -0.38
CA LEU A 156 -3.18 -20.04 -1.29
C LEU A 156 -1.93 -19.68 -2.11
N VAL A 157 -0.77 -19.59 -1.46
CA VAL A 157 0.52 -19.32 -2.11
C VAL A 157 0.81 -20.37 -3.17
N GLU A 158 0.62 -21.65 -2.85
CA GLU A 158 0.86 -22.74 -3.80
C GLU A 158 -0.12 -22.67 -4.98
N ALA A 159 -1.40 -22.44 -4.73
CA ALA A 159 -2.42 -22.37 -5.75
C ALA A 159 -2.29 -21.14 -6.67
N ARG A 160 -1.73 -20.04 -6.19
CA ARG A 160 -1.67 -18.75 -6.89
C ARG A 160 -0.28 -18.26 -7.25
N ARG A 161 0.74 -19.04 -6.94
CA ARG A 161 2.15 -18.68 -7.20
C ARG A 161 2.39 -18.19 -8.62
N GLY A 162 1.84 -18.87 -9.63
CA GLY A 162 1.99 -18.50 -11.04
C GLY A 162 1.40 -17.13 -11.34
N PHE A 163 0.17 -16.88 -10.91
CA PHE A 163 -0.52 -15.61 -11.11
C PHE A 163 0.19 -14.45 -10.37
N TRP A 164 0.60 -14.67 -9.13
CA TRP A 164 1.31 -13.64 -8.38
C TRP A 164 2.70 -13.36 -8.93
N GLN A 165 3.39 -14.38 -9.44
CA GLN A 165 4.67 -14.19 -10.13
C GLN A 165 4.50 -13.36 -11.39
N GLU A 166 3.46 -13.63 -12.19
CA GLU A 166 3.11 -12.83 -13.35
C GLU A 166 2.86 -11.35 -13.00
N LEU A 167 2.13 -11.08 -11.91
CA LEU A 167 1.93 -9.71 -11.44
C LEU A 167 3.25 -9.04 -11.03
N LEU A 168 4.14 -9.76 -10.36
CA LEU A 168 5.45 -9.24 -9.96
C LEU A 168 6.34 -8.95 -11.16
N ASP A 169 6.40 -9.87 -12.11
CA ASP A 169 7.22 -9.73 -13.32
C ASP A 169 6.77 -8.55 -14.20
N ASN A 170 5.48 -8.21 -14.13
CA ASN A 170 4.88 -7.08 -14.85
C ASN A 170 4.90 -5.76 -14.07
N SER A 171 5.27 -5.79 -12.78
CA SER A 171 5.25 -4.61 -11.89
C SER A 171 6.58 -3.85 -11.82
N CYS A 172 7.65 -4.38 -12.44
CA CYS A 172 9.01 -3.80 -12.40
C CYS A 172 9.31 -2.86 -13.56
#